data_6d73645e762fb82769976a3b8000f53a
#
_entry.id   6d73645e762fb82769976a3b8000f53a
#
_cell.length_a   1.000
_cell.length_b   1.000
_cell.length_c   1.000
_cell.angle_alpha   90.00
_cell.angle_beta   90.00
_cell.angle_gamma   90.00
#
_symmetry.space_group_name_H-M   'P 1'
#
loop_
_entity.id
_entity.type
_entity.pdbx_description
1 polymer ?
#
loop_
_entity_poly.entity_id
_entity_poly.type
_entity_poly.pdbx_seq_one_letter_code
_entity_poly.pdbx_strand_id
1 'polypeptide(L)'
;MPAERRRALDVVAAFLRCPVCAGPVLAGDGQVRCDLGHSFNLARQGYVSLTSGQGGPGTGDSAAMVMARERFLGAGHYRPVADAIAAIAARLARGGEPGLVLDLAGGTGYYLARVLDVLQERHGACVDLSAAALRRAARAHPRAAALGADAWQRLPFADGSAALVLSVFGPRNPAEIRRVLAPGGALIIAVPGPDHQRELRGPLGLIGIDERKTARLADAFGGYPGAGVSAVRYQLRLGHADLTDLVAMGPSARHIAAGDLADRVAALPDPVTVTVDVEVRSYRELPGAARRDVHYEIIYIQT
;
A
#
# COMPACT_ATOMS: atom_id res chain seq x y z
N MET A 1 -11.10 -18.32 12.73
CA MET A 1 -10.95 -17.55 11.46
C MET A 1 -11.96 -18.08 10.46
N PRO A 2 -12.68 -17.24 9.70
CA PRO A 2 -13.58 -17.68 8.61
C PRO A 2 -12.82 -18.52 7.58
N ALA A 3 -13.49 -19.54 7.01
CA ALA A 3 -12.89 -20.48 6.05
C ALA A 3 -12.26 -19.79 4.83
N GLU A 4 -12.89 -18.75 4.31
CA GLU A 4 -12.40 -17.97 3.15
C GLU A 4 -11.03 -17.32 3.38
N ARG A 5 -10.81 -16.75 4.58
CA ARG A 5 -9.52 -16.11 4.92
C ARG A 5 -8.40 -17.14 5.11
N ARG A 6 -8.74 -18.31 5.63
CA ARG A 6 -7.81 -19.42 5.70
C ARG A 6 -7.39 -19.83 4.28
N ARG A 7 -8.35 -19.91 3.37
CA ARG A 7 -8.10 -20.21 1.96
C ARG A 7 -7.20 -19.17 1.28
N ALA A 8 -7.35 -17.87 1.59
CA ALA A 8 -6.46 -16.85 1.05
C ALA A 8 -5.01 -17.03 1.53
N LEU A 9 -4.80 -17.33 2.81
CA LEU A 9 -3.46 -17.61 3.35
C LEU A 9 -2.86 -18.87 2.72
N ASP A 10 -3.64 -19.93 2.54
CA ASP A 10 -3.18 -21.19 1.94
C ASP A 10 -2.68 -20.96 0.49
N VAL A 11 -3.41 -20.17 -0.30
CA VAL A 11 -2.98 -19.79 -1.66
C VAL A 11 -1.72 -18.94 -1.63
N VAL A 12 -1.67 -17.94 -0.77
CA VAL A 12 -0.53 -17.01 -0.67
C VAL A 12 0.72 -17.74 -0.17
N ALA A 13 0.57 -18.72 0.73
CA ALA A 13 1.68 -19.50 1.31
C ALA A 13 2.53 -20.20 0.24
N ALA A 14 1.96 -20.64 -0.87
CA ALA A 14 2.70 -21.26 -1.97
C ALA A 14 3.77 -20.31 -2.58
N PHE A 15 3.59 -19.02 -2.45
CA PHE A 15 4.50 -17.97 -2.93
C PHE A 15 5.45 -17.46 -1.85
N LEU A 16 5.24 -17.85 -0.59
CA LEU A 16 6.08 -17.37 0.52
C LEU A 16 7.43 -18.09 0.58
N ARG A 17 8.37 -17.41 1.24
CA ARG A 17 9.66 -17.97 1.64
C ARG A 17 9.90 -17.71 3.12
N CYS A 18 10.49 -18.65 3.78
CA CYS A 18 10.87 -18.53 5.18
C CYS A 18 11.84 -17.34 5.36
N PRO A 19 11.56 -16.36 6.22
CA PRO A 19 12.44 -15.22 6.43
C PRO A 19 13.78 -15.59 7.10
N VAL A 20 13.90 -16.81 7.64
CA VAL A 20 15.11 -17.29 8.32
C VAL A 20 16.01 -18.08 7.36
N CYS A 21 15.44 -19.04 6.60
CA CYS A 21 16.23 -19.93 5.76
C CYS A 21 15.93 -19.82 4.25
N ALA A 22 15.04 -18.92 3.85
CA ALA A 22 14.60 -18.71 2.46
C ALA A 22 13.93 -19.94 1.79
N GLY A 23 13.73 -21.04 2.51
CA GLY A 23 13.03 -22.22 2.01
C GLY A 23 11.52 -22.00 1.85
N PRO A 24 10.82 -22.87 1.10
CA PRO A 24 9.38 -22.82 0.97
C PRO A 24 8.69 -22.99 2.33
N VAL A 25 7.45 -22.50 2.42
CA VAL A 25 6.65 -22.66 3.63
C VAL A 25 5.28 -23.20 3.28
N LEU A 26 4.64 -23.84 4.25
CA LEU A 26 3.26 -24.32 4.18
C LEU A 26 2.43 -23.66 5.29
N ALA A 27 1.18 -23.34 4.98
CA ALA A 27 0.20 -22.91 5.96
C ALA A 27 -0.58 -24.12 6.47
N GLY A 28 -0.76 -24.22 7.79
CA GLY A 28 -1.52 -25.30 8.41
C GLY A 28 -1.51 -25.16 9.94
N ASP A 29 -2.47 -25.75 10.60
CA ASP A 29 -2.57 -25.86 12.07
C ASP A 29 -2.37 -24.53 12.84
N GLY A 30 -2.86 -23.42 12.25
CA GLY A 30 -2.75 -22.11 12.87
C GLY A 30 -1.35 -21.48 12.79
N GLN A 31 -0.52 -21.93 11.89
CA GLN A 31 0.84 -21.42 11.67
C GLN A 31 1.26 -21.51 10.20
N VAL A 32 2.34 -20.83 9.86
CA VAL A 32 3.11 -21.01 8.63
C VAL A 32 4.46 -21.62 9.02
N ARG A 33 4.87 -22.71 8.38
CA ARG A 33 6.06 -23.45 8.75
C ARG A 33 6.88 -23.88 7.53
N CYS A 34 8.22 -23.87 7.65
CA CYS A 34 9.14 -24.43 6.65
C CYS A 34 9.64 -25.82 7.05
N ASP A 35 10.25 -26.53 6.10
CA ASP A 35 10.77 -27.89 6.29
C ASP A 35 11.91 -27.97 7.34
N LEU A 36 12.64 -26.86 7.57
CA LEU A 36 13.66 -26.77 8.61
C LEU A 36 13.08 -26.47 10.01
N GLY A 37 11.74 -26.47 10.15
CA GLY A 37 11.07 -26.31 11.43
C GLY A 37 10.85 -24.87 11.90
N HIS A 38 11.28 -23.84 11.17
CA HIS A 38 10.92 -22.47 11.52
C HIS A 38 9.41 -22.30 11.37
N SER A 39 8.75 -21.77 12.40
CA SER A 39 7.30 -21.62 12.45
C SER A 39 6.90 -20.22 12.87
N PHE A 40 5.80 -19.72 12.26
CA PHE A 40 5.26 -18.39 12.45
C PHE A 40 3.78 -18.51 12.75
N ASN A 41 3.38 -18.16 13.96
CA ASN A 41 2.02 -18.33 14.42
C ASN A 41 1.05 -17.41 13.71
N LEU A 42 -0.10 -17.94 13.36
CA LEU A 42 -1.24 -17.18 12.91
C LEU A 42 -1.89 -16.47 14.10
N ALA A 43 -1.90 -15.15 14.07
CA ALA A 43 -2.60 -14.38 15.09
C ALA A 43 -4.12 -14.68 15.05
N ARG A 44 -4.79 -14.60 16.19
CA ARG A 44 -6.26 -14.80 16.28
C ARG A 44 -7.03 -13.92 15.30
N GLN A 45 -6.48 -12.77 14.95
CA GLN A 45 -7.07 -11.81 14.01
C GLN A 45 -6.87 -12.18 12.54
N GLY A 46 -6.07 -13.20 12.21
CA GLY A 46 -5.90 -13.74 10.87
C GLY A 46 -4.70 -13.21 10.09
N TYR A 47 -3.70 -12.62 10.74
CA TYR A 47 -2.44 -12.24 10.11
C TYR A 47 -1.28 -13.11 10.62
N VAL A 48 -0.22 -13.22 9.84
CA VAL A 48 1.04 -13.88 10.21
C VAL A 48 2.17 -12.87 10.21
N SER A 49 3.00 -12.85 11.28
CA SER A 49 4.22 -12.05 11.31
C SER A 49 5.39 -12.88 10.79
N LEU A 50 5.99 -12.44 9.70
CA LEU A 50 7.16 -13.04 9.05
C LEU A 50 8.41 -12.13 9.22
N THR A 51 8.49 -11.41 10.33
CA THR A 51 9.66 -10.60 10.67
C THR A 51 10.73 -11.51 11.28
N SER A 52 11.99 -11.33 10.87
CA SER A 52 13.15 -12.09 11.39
C SER A 52 13.62 -11.62 12.77
N GLY A 53 12.79 -10.90 13.54
CA GLY A 53 13.16 -10.35 14.85
C GLY A 53 14.07 -9.11 14.82
N GLN A 54 14.52 -8.68 13.65
CA GLN A 54 15.40 -7.51 13.48
C GLN A 54 14.65 -6.19 13.22
N GLY A 55 13.33 -6.20 13.19
CA GLY A 55 12.53 -4.99 13.09
C GLY A 55 12.64 -4.20 14.41
N GLY A 56 13.31 -3.05 14.37
CA GLY A 56 13.37 -2.16 15.52
C GLY A 56 11.98 -1.75 16.01
N PRO A 57 11.76 -1.61 17.32
CA PRO A 57 10.47 -1.13 17.85
C PRO A 57 10.19 0.28 17.31
N GLY A 58 9.01 0.50 16.72
CA GLY A 58 8.49 1.86 16.48
C GLY A 58 8.47 2.38 15.05
N THR A 59 8.80 1.59 14.01
CA THR A 59 8.77 2.07 12.60
C THR A 59 7.39 1.96 11.94
N GLY A 60 6.48 1.10 12.43
CA GLY A 60 5.10 0.97 11.93
C GLY A 60 4.17 2.06 12.46
N ASP A 61 3.00 2.19 11.85
CA ASP A 61 1.97 3.11 12.31
C ASP A 61 1.40 2.68 13.67
N SER A 62 1.15 3.67 14.54
CA SER A 62 0.51 3.44 15.84
C SER A 62 -0.96 3.01 15.67
N ALA A 63 -1.54 2.43 16.72
CA ALA A 63 -2.95 2.07 16.72
C ALA A 63 -3.87 3.29 16.47
N ALA A 64 -3.51 4.46 16.99
CA ALA A 64 -4.25 5.71 16.78
C ALA A 64 -4.19 6.15 15.31
N MET A 65 -3.02 6.12 14.68
CA MET A 65 -2.85 6.43 13.25
C MET A 65 -3.69 5.49 12.38
N VAL A 66 -3.67 4.19 12.69
CA VAL A 66 -4.44 3.18 11.95
C VAL A 66 -5.94 3.39 12.13
N MET A 67 -6.41 3.76 13.32
CA MET A 67 -7.82 4.07 13.57
C MET A 67 -8.26 5.31 12.79
N ALA A 68 -7.47 6.38 12.79
CA ALA A 68 -7.75 7.57 12.00
C ALA A 68 -7.83 7.24 10.49
N ARG A 69 -6.89 6.43 9.99
CA ARG A 69 -6.90 5.96 8.60
C ARG A 69 -8.14 5.14 8.27
N GLU A 70 -8.56 4.24 9.17
CA GLU A 70 -9.75 3.41 8.98
C GLU A 70 -11.01 4.29 8.86
N ARG A 71 -11.15 5.33 9.72
CA ARG A 71 -12.28 6.26 9.66
C ARG A 71 -12.26 7.09 8.38
N PHE A 72 -11.13 7.74 8.08
CA PHE A 72 -10.99 8.62 6.92
C PHE A 72 -11.21 7.90 5.59
N LEU A 73 -10.57 6.74 5.41
CA LEU A 73 -10.74 5.92 4.20
C LEU A 73 -12.13 5.29 4.14
N GLY A 74 -12.70 4.89 5.29
CA GLY A 74 -14.06 4.35 5.40
C GLY A 74 -15.15 5.35 5.06
N ALA A 75 -14.92 6.66 5.32
CA ALA A 75 -15.79 7.74 4.87
C ALA A 75 -15.75 7.97 3.35
N GLY A 76 -14.82 7.32 2.64
CA GLY A 76 -14.75 7.36 1.18
C GLY A 76 -13.98 8.54 0.59
N HIS A 77 -13.35 9.37 1.41
CA HIS A 77 -12.64 10.57 0.97
C HIS A 77 -11.55 10.27 -0.08
N TYR A 78 -10.90 9.11 -0.02
CA TYR A 78 -9.87 8.67 -1.00
C TYR A 78 -10.38 7.59 -1.96
N ARG A 79 -11.69 7.40 -2.06
CA ARG A 79 -12.28 6.46 -3.02
C ARG A 79 -11.88 6.77 -4.48
N PRO A 80 -11.86 8.04 -4.95
CA PRO A 80 -11.41 8.33 -6.31
C PRO A 80 -9.97 7.88 -6.59
N VAL A 81 -9.08 8.00 -5.60
CA VAL A 81 -7.70 7.51 -5.72
C VAL A 81 -7.68 5.98 -5.82
N ALA A 82 -8.44 5.29 -4.97
CA ALA A 82 -8.53 3.83 -4.99
C ALA A 82 -9.12 3.30 -6.30
N ASP A 83 -10.15 3.97 -6.82
CA ASP A 83 -10.80 3.62 -8.08
C ASP A 83 -9.84 3.81 -9.27
N ALA A 84 -9.05 4.89 -9.29
CA ALA A 84 -8.03 5.11 -10.31
C ALA A 84 -6.94 4.02 -10.27
N ILE A 85 -6.44 3.66 -9.08
CA ILE A 85 -5.48 2.56 -8.91
C ILE A 85 -6.07 1.25 -9.41
N ALA A 86 -7.32 0.94 -9.06
CA ALA A 86 -8.01 -0.29 -9.49
C ALA A 86 -8.22 -0.33 -11.02
N ALA A 87 -8.58 0.78 -11.64
CA ALA A 87 -8.72 0.88 -13.09
C ALA A 87 -7.38 0.66 -13.82
N ILE A 88 -6.29 1.22 -13.30
CA ILE A 88 -4.93 0.99 -13.83
C ILE A 88 -4.56 -0.48 -13.65
N ALA A 89 -4.81 -1.07 -12.48
CA ALA A 89 -4.55 -2.48 -12.21
C ALA A 89 -5.32 -3.40 -13.18
N ALA A 90 -6.58 -3.13 -13.46
CA ALA A 90 -7.39 -3.89 -14.41
C ALA A 90 -6.84 -3.81 -15.84
N ARG A 91 -6.31 -2.66 -16.27
CA ARG A 91 -5.64 -2.52 -17.59
C ARG A 91 -4.34 -3.33 -17.66
N LEU A 92 -3.53 -3.26 -16.60
CA LEU A 92 -2.22 -3.93 -16.55
C LEU A 92 -2.33 -5.45 -16.41
N ALA A 93 -3.38 -5.94 -15.75
CA ALA A 93 -3.59 -7.38 -15.54
C ALA A 93 -4.08 -8.11 -16.80
N ARG A 94 -4.53 -7.41 -17.83
CA ARG A 94 -4.99 -8.02 -19.10
C ARG A 94 -3.82 -8.71 -19.81
N GLY A 95 -3.89 -10.03 -19.96
CA GLY A 95 -2.84 -10.84 -20.59
C GLY A 95 -1.54 -10.92 -19.78
N GLY A 96 -1.58 -10.59 -18.48
CA GLY A 96 -0.44 -10.70 -17.59
C GLY A 96 -0.27 -12.10 -17.01
N GLU A 97 0.98 -12.39 -16.59
CA GLU A 97 1.37 -13.64 -15.96
C GLU A 97 0.55 -13.94 -14.68
N PRO A 98 0.37 -15.24 -14.33
CA PRO A 98 -0.19 -15.63 -13.06
C PRO A 98 0.68 -15.13 -11.90
N GLY A 99 0.08 -14.86 -10.74
CA GLY A 99 0.80 -14.39 -9.57
C GLY A 99 -0.08 -13.60 -8.62
N LEU A 100 0.51 -13.19 -7.52
CA LEU A 100 -0.16 -12.42 -6.48
C LEU A 100 -0.26 -10.93 -6.81
N VAL A 101 -1.21 -10.25 -6.15
CA VAL A 101 -1.19 -8.80 -5.97
C VAL A 101 -0.56 -8.51 -4.61
N LEU A 102 0.61 -7.88 -4.57
CA LEU A 102 1.28 -7.49 -3.33
C LEU A 102 1.03 -6.00 -3.06
N ASP A 103 0.58 -5.67 -1.85
CA ASP A 103 0.45 -4.28 -1.38
C ASP A 103 1.48 -4.02 -0.28
N LEU A 104 2.53 -3.28 -0.61
CA LEU A 104 3.68 -3.02 0.26
C LEU A 104 3.41 -1.80 1.14
N ALA A 105 3.55 -1.98 2.45
CA ALA A 105 3.11 -1.04 3.47
C ALA A 105 1.63 -0.67 3.30
N GLY A 106 0.80 -1.70 3.02
CA GLY A 106 -0.60 -1.56 2.61
C GLY A 106 -1.55 -1.11 3.72
N GLY A 107 -1.06 -0.91 4.93
CA GLY A 107 -1.82 -0.39 6.05
C GLY A 107 -3.05 -1.25 6.38
N THR A 108 -4.23 -0.67 6.23
CA THR A 108 -5.50 -1.35 6.49
C THR A 108 -5.94 -2.31 5.37
N GLY A 109 -5.20 -2.40 4.26
CA GLY A 109 -5.56 -3.19 3.09
C GLY A 109 -6.63 -2.56 2.19
N TYR A 110 -6.91 -1.28 2.38
CA TYR A 110 -7.97 -0.55 1.66
C TYR A 110 -7.77 -0.56 0.13
N TYR A 111 -6.57 -0.23 -0.33
CA TYR A 111 -6.28 -0.18 -1.77
C TYR A 111 -6.20 -1.58 -2.37
N LEU A 112 -5.60 -2.53 -1.66
CA LEU A 112 -5.57 -3.93 -2.08
C LEU A 112 -6.98 -4.50 -2.26
N ALA A 113 -7.87 -4.27 -1.30
CA ALA A 113 -9.25 -4.72 -1.38
C ALA A 113 -9.93 -4.20 -2.65
N ARG A 114 -9.80 -2.90 -2.94
CA ARG A 114 -10.38 -2.29 -4.14
C ARG A 114 -9.80 -2.83 -5.45
N VAL A 115 -8.51 -3.15 -5.48
CA VAL A 115 -7.86 -3.81 -6.63
C VAL A 115 -8.36 -5.25 -6.79
N LEU A 116 -8.51 -5.99 -5.70
CA LEU A 116 -9.02 -7.37 -5.76
C LEU A 116 -10.50 -7.44 -6.18
N ASP A 117 -11.31 -6.41 -5.87
CA ASP A 117 -12.69 -6.32 -6.37
C ASP A 117 -12.76 -6.37 -7.90
N VAL A 118 -11.80 -5.75 -8.60
CA VAL A 118 -11.77 -5.72 -10.07
C VAL A 118 -10.94 -6.87 -10.68
N LEU A 119 -10.04 -7.47 -9.90
CA LEU A 119 -9.22 -8.61 -10.31
C LEU A 119 -9.75 -9.90 -9.67
N GLN A 120 -10.92 -10.37 -10.13
CA GLN A 120 -11.69 -11.43 -9.46
C GLN A 120 -10.96 -12.76 -9.32
N GLU A 121 -10.05 -13.09 -10.25
CA GLU A 121 -9.26 -14.35 -10.24
C GLU A 121 -7.96 -14.24 -9.44
N ARG A 122 -7.64 -13.07 -8.86
CA ARG A 122 -6.38 -12.86 -8.16
C ARG A 122 -6.54 -12.97 -6.64
N HIS A 123 -5.50 -13.51 -6.02
CA HIS A 123 -5.27 -13.40 -4.58
C HIS A 123 -4.22 -12.33 -4.30
N GLY A 124 -4.25 -11.77 -3.10
CA GLY A 124 -3.31 -10.72 -2.72
C GLY A 124 -2.73 -10.90 -1.33
N ALA A 125 -1.65 -10.18 -1.07
CA ALA A 125 -1.04 -10.08 0.24
C ALA A 125 -0.81 -8.61 0.59
N CYS A 126 -1.37 -8.18 1.72
CA CYS A 126 -1.08 -6.90 2.35
C CYS A 126 0.11 -7.09 3.30
N VAL A 127 1.20 -6.40 3.01
CA VAL A 127 2.43 -6.43 3.81
C VAL A 127 2.54 -5.16 4.62
N ASP A 128 2.69 -5.26 5.95
CA ASP A 128 2.86 -4.09 6.82
C ASP A 128 3.66 -4.46 8.08
N LEU A 129 4.25 -3.48 8.76
CA LEU A 129 4.92 -3.66 10.05
C LEU A 129 3.98 -3.48 11.25
N SER A 130 2.90 -2.70 11.08
CA SER A 130 1.97 -2.39 12.16
C SER A 130 1.00 -3.55 12.41
N ALA A 131 1.10 -4.16 13.59
CA ALA A 131 0.12 -5.17 14.02
C ALA A 131 -1.31 -4.61 14.07
N ALA A 132 -1.47 -3.30 14.33
CA ALA A 132 -2.77 -2.64 14.30
C ALA A 132 -3.33 -2.56 12.86
N ALA A 133 -2.49 -2.28 11.88
CA ALA A 133 -2.85 -2.29 10.47
C ALA A 133 -3.17 -3.71 9.98
N LEU A 134 -2.31 -4.69 10.28
CA LEU A 134 -2.51 -6.09 9.89
C LEU A 134 -3.83 -6.69 10.39
N ARG A 135 -4.28 -6.32 11.60
CA ARG A 135 -5.61 -6.72 12.11
C ARG A 135 -6.76 -6.24 11.24
N ARG A 136 -6.63 -5.08 10.58
CA ARG A 136 -7.61 -4.54 9.64
C ARG A 136 -7.45 -5.20 8.28
N ALA A 137 -6.23 -5.25 7.76
CA ALA A 137 -5.91 -5.88 6.49
C ALA A 137 -6.39 -7.34 6.41
N ALA A 138 -6.25 -8.10 7.50
CA ALA A 138 -6.75 -9.47 7.59
C ALA A 138 -8.28 -9.59 7.41
N ARG A 139 -9.02 -8.48 7.43
CA ARG A 139 -10.48 -8.44 7.25
C ARG A 139 -10.90 -7.63 6.03
N ALA A 140 -9.94 -7.02 5.33
CA ALA A 140 -10.23 -6.08 4.25
C ALA A 140 -10.86 -6.76 3.02
N HIS A 141 -10.42 -7.99 2.70
CA HIS A 141 -10.95 -8.72 1.54
C HIS A 141 -10.77 -10.25 1.72
N PRO A 142 -11.74 -11.10 1.28
CA PRO A 142 -11.68 -12.56 1.46
C PRO A 142 -10.52 -13.23 0.72
N ARG A 143 -10.01 -12.64 -0.36
CA ARG A 143 -8.87 -13.13 -1.14
C ARG A 143 -7.54 -12.46 -0.78
N ALA A 144 -7.47 -11.69 0.31
CA ALA A 144 -6.25 -11.06 0.81
C ALA A 144 -5.73 -11.75 2.07
N ALA A 145 -4.44 -12.09 2.09
CA ALA A 145 -3.70 -12.43 3.30
C ALA A 145 -3.02 -11.19 3.87
N ALA A 146 -2.90 -11.10 5.20
CA ALA A 146 -2.18 -10.04 5.89
C ALA A 146 -0.88 -10.59 6.49
N LEU A 147 0.25 -10.00 6.14
CA LEU A 147 1.58 -10.49 6.47
C LEU A 147 2.43 -9.40 7.11
N GLY A 148 2.97 -9.68 8.29
CA GLY A 148 3.93 -8.80 8.97
C GLY A 148 5.31 -8.95 8.35
N ALA A 149 5.79 -7.94 7.62
CA ALA A 149 7.14 -7.88 7.10
C ALA A 149 7.54 -6.41 6.82
N ASP A 150 8.84 -6.15 6.77
CA ASP A 150 9.39 -4.83 6.49
C ASP A 150 9.59 -4.65 4.97
N ALA A 151 8.91 -3.66 4.39
CA ALA A 151 9.00 -3.34 2.97
C ALA A 151 10.40 -2.80 2.54
N TRP A 152 11.25 -2.39 3.49
CA TRP A 152 12.64 -2.01 3.23
C TRP A 152 13.61 -3.19 3.17
N GLN A 153 13.24 -4.31 3.81
CA GLN A 153 14.07 -5.50 3.91
C GLN A 153 13.73 -6.50 2.79
N ARG A 154 14.41 -7.67 2.83
CA ARG A 154 14.06 -8.79 1.97
C ARG A 154 12.62 -9.23 2.25
N LEU A 155 11.78 -9.18 1.25
CA LEU A 155 10.40 -9.62 1.34
C LEU A 155 10.31 -11.15 1.43
N PRO A 156 9.43 -11.71 2.27
CA PRO A 156 9.28 -13.16 2.43
C PRO A 156 8.49 -13.80 1.27
N PHE A 157 8.85 -13.47 0.05
CA PHE A 157 8.24 -13.98 -1.17
C PHE A 157 9.28 -14.59 -2.10
N ALA A 158 8.85 -15.56 -2.92
CA ALA A 158 9.65 -16.11 -3.99
C ALA A 158 9.94 -15.05 -5.06
N ASP A 159 11.04 -15.25 -5.80
CA ASP A 159 11.33 -14.48 -6.99
C ASP A 159 10.20 -14.69 -8.01
N GLY A 160 9.79 -13.63 -8.70
CA GLY A 160 8.75 -13.71 -9.72
C GLY A 160 7.36 -14.11 -9.20
N SER A 161 7.06 -13.92 -7.93
CA SER A 161 5.77 -14.33 -7.31
C SER A 161 4.61 -13.36 -7.52
N ALA A 162 4.91 -12.10 -7.88
CA ALA A 162 3.92 -11.04 -7.98
C ALA A 162 3.60 -10.68 -9.44
N ALA A 163 2.36 -10.81 -9.85
CA ALA A 163 1.88 -10.27 -11.12
C ALA A 163 1.67 -8.75 -11.04
N LEU A 164 1.39 -8.24 -9.84
CA LEU A 164 1.20 -6.82 -9.58
C LEU A 164 1.73 -6.47 -8.18
N VAL A 165 2.52 -5.40 -8.11
CA VAL A 165 2.95 -4.79 -6.85
C VAL A 165 2.31 -3.41 -6.72
N LEU A 166 1.73 -3.12 -5.56
CA LEU A 166 1.22 -1.81 -5.17
C LEU A 166 2.15 -1.20 -4.13
N SER A 167 2.42 0.09 -4.23
CA SER A 167 3.07 0.89 -3.19
C SER A 167 2.37 2.25 -3.10
N VAL A 168 1.36 2.34 -2.23
CA VAL A 168 0.50 3.51 -2.11
C VAL A 168 0.91 4.30 -0.86
N PHE A 169 1.48 5.49 -1.05
CA PHE A 169 1.99 6.38 0.00
C PHE A 169 3.00 5.71 0.96
N GLY A 170 3.53 4.56 0.57
CA GLY A 170 4.39 3.72 1.40
C GLY A 170 5.86 3.79 1.02
N PRO A 171 6.72 3.18 1.86
CA PRO A 171 8.12 2.93 1.54
C PRO A 171 8.26 1.89 0.43
N ARG A 172 9.41 1.87 -0.22
CA ARG A 172 9.70 0.95 -1.31
C ARG A 172 11.18 0.64 -1.43
N ASN A 173 11.46 -0.64 -1.64
CA ASN A 173 12.78 -1.15 -1.97
C ASN A 173 12.79 -1.57 -3.45
N PRO A 174 13.42 -0.81 -4.37
CA PRO A 174 13.38 -1.12 -5.79
C PRO A 174 13.97 -2.49 -6.14
N ALA A 175 15.03 -2.94 -5.46
CA ALA A 175 15.65 -4.22 -5.70
C ALA A 175 14.69 -5.38 -5.37
N GLU A 176 14.02 -5.30 -4.23
CA GLU A 176 13.05 -6.32 -3.82
C GLU A 176 11.78 -6.31 -4.66
N ILE A 177 11.30 -5.13 -5.07
CA ILE A 177 10.16 -5.03 -5.99
C ILE A 177 10.49 -5.73 -7.32
N ARG A 178 11.70 -5.49 -7.88
CA ARG A 178 12.14 -6.17 -9.10
C ARG A 178 12.22 -7.68 -8.91
N ARG A 179 12.77 -8.13 -7.78
CA ARG A 179 12.93 -9.56 -7.48
C ARG A 179 11.60 -10.29 -7.41
N VAL A 180 10.60 -9.71 -6.74
CA VAL A 180 9.29 -10.36 -6.56
C VAL A 180 8.37 -10.25 -7.76
N LEU A 181 8.57 -9.27 -8.65
CA LEU A 181 7.77 -9.15 -9.87
C LEU A 181 8.02 -10.33 -10.81
N ALA A 182 6.94 -10.94 -11.29
CA ALA A 182 6.97 -11.92 -12.35
C ALA A 182 7.41 -11.26 -13.68
N PRO A 183 8.02 -12.01 -14.62
CA PRO A 183 8.25 -11.51 -15.97
C PRO A 183 6.94 -10.96 -16.56
N GLY A 184 6.96 -9.75 -17.11
CA GLY A 184 5.74 -9.07 -17.57
C GLY A 184 4.80 -8.58 -16.47
N GLY A 185 5.17 -8.72 -15.21
CA GLY A 185 4.46 -8.16 -14.05
C GLY A 185 4.49 -6.63 -14.03
N ALA A 186 3.63 -6.03 -13.24
CA ALA A 186 3.46 -4.60 -13.17
C ALA A 186 3.64 -4.03 -11.76
N LEU A 187 4.05 -2.76 -11.68
CA LEU A 187 4.16 -2.00 -10.45
C LEU A 187 3.28 -0.76 -10.55
N ILE A 188 2.48 -0.50 -9.53
CA ILE A 188 1.72 0.74 -9.37
C ILE A 188 2.22 1.46 -8.11
N ILE A 189 2.60 2.72 -8.28
CA ILE A 189 3.05 3.59 -7.19
C ILE A 189 2.13 4.79 -7.13
N ALA A 190 1.54 5.09 -5.97
CA ALA A 190 0.84 6.34 -5.73
C ALA A 190 1.63 7.21 -4.76
N VAL A 191 1.85 8.47 -5.16
CA VAL A 191 2.57 9.48 -4.38
C VAL A 191 1.78 10.78 -4.35
N PRO A 192 1.90 11.59 -3.29
CA PRO A 192 1.31 12.92 -3.29
C PRO A 192 1.97 13.79 -4.38
N GLY A 193 1.14 14.46 -5.15
CA GLY A 193 1.55 15.50 -6.11
C GLY A 193 1.86 16.82 -5.41
N PRO A 194 2.37 17.82 -6.15
CA PRO A 194 2.87 19.06 -5.57
C PRO A 194 1.81 19.85 -4.80
N ASP A 195 0.55 19.79 -5.21
CA ASP A 195 -0.55 20.52 -4.59
C ASP A 195 -1.32 19.73 -3.51
N HIS A 196 -0.90 18.48 -3.23
CA HIS A 196 -1.59 17.64 -2.25
C HIS A 196 -1.62 18.29 -0.86
N GLN A 197 -2.84 18.55 -0.31
CA GLN A 197 -3.06 19.16 1.00
C GLN A 197 -2.36 20.53 1.17
N ARG A 198 -2.17 21.30 0.11
CA ARG A 198 -1.43 22.57 0.15
C ARG A 198 -2.03 23.57 1.14
N GLU A 199 -3.35 23.56 1.30
CA GLU A 199 -4.10 24.45 2.19
C GLU A 199 -3.80 24.20 3.68
N LEU A 200 -3.32 23.00 4.01
CA LEU A 200 -3.07 22.56 5.39
C LEU A 200 -1.60 22.71 5.82
N ARG A 201 -0.66 22.86 4.87
CA ARG A 201 0.78 22.83 5.17
C ARG A 201 1.20 23.92 6.14
N GLY A 202 0.82 25.17 5.86
CA GLY A 202 1.11 26.30 6.74
C GLY A 202 0.35 26.24 8.07
N PRO A 203 -1.00 26.24 8.04
CA PRO A 203 -1.80 26.32 9.25
C PRO A 203 -1.56 25.14 10.23
N LEU A 204 -1.37 23.93 9.73
CA LEU A 204 -1.18 22.75 10.56
C LEU A 204 0.30 22.33 10.72
N GLY A 205 1.23 23.01 10.05
CA GLY A 205 2.66 22.67 10.11
C GLY A 205 2.96 21.29 9.52
N LEU A 206 2.29 20.90 8.42
CA LEU A 206 2.51 19.60 7.83
C LEU A 206 3.84 19.53 7.09
N ILE A 207 4.42 18.33 7.03
CA ILE A 207 5.64 18.05 6.28
C ILE A 207 5.40 18.35 4.80
N GLY A 208 6.25 19.18 4.21
CA GLY A 208 6.20 19.50 2.79
C GLY A 208 6.50 18.29 1.88
N ILE A 209 6.08 18.38 0.62
CA ILE A 209 6.36 17.37 -0.38
C ILE A 209 7.76 17.63 -0.95
N ASP A 210 8.63 16.62 -0.85
CA ASP A 210 9.97 16.67 -1.44
C ASP A 210 9.90 16.27 -2.93
N GLU A 211 9.97 17.26 -3.82
CA GLU A 211 9.92 17.05 -5.28
C GLU A 211 11.06 16.14 -5.79
N ARG A 212 12.20 16.09 -5.08
CA ARG A 212 13.31 15.19 -5.40
C ARG A 212 12.94 13.71 -5.23
N LYS A 213 11.91 13.40 -4.41
CA LYS A 213 11.40 12.02 -4.29
C LYS A 213 10.78 11.54 -5.58
N THR A 214 10.11 12.41 -6.32
CA THR A 214 9.50 12.10 -7.63
C THR A 214 10.56 11.82 -8.69
N ALA A 215 11.63 12.63 -8.74
CA ALA A 215 12.77 12.41 -9.63
C ALA A 215 13.49 11.09 -9.30
N ARG A 216 13.79 10.84 -8.02
CA ARG A 216 14.40 9.57 -7.56
C ARG A 216 13.57 8.34 -7.88
N LEU A 217 12.25 8.47 -7.94
CA LEU A 217 11.35 7.41 -8.37
C LEU A 217 11.51 7.10 -9.86
N ALA A 218 11.55 8.14 -10.69
CA ALA A 218 11.78 7.98 -12.13
C ALA A 218 13.13 7.32 -12.40
N ASP A 219 14.17 7.69 -11.67
CA ASP A 219 15.52 7.08 -11.79
C ASP A 219 15.52 5.61 -11.33
N ALA A 220 14.87 5.31 -10.19
CA ALA A 220 14.84 3.96 -9.62
C ALA A 220 14.09 2.96 -10.50
N PHE A 221 13.08 3.40 -11.26
CA PHE A 221 12.24 2.56 -12.10
C PHE A 221 12.28 2.96 -13.58
N GLY A 222 13.17 3.88 -13.99
CA GLY A 222 13.33 4.37 -15.36
C GLY A 222 13.79 3.34 -16.40
N GLY A 223 14.17 2.14 -15.95
CA GLY A 223 14.48 1.00 -16.81
C GLY A 223 13.27 0.16 -17.22
N TYR A 224 12.05 0.49 -16.73
CA TYR A 224 10.83 -0.22 -17.11
C TYR A 224 10.18 0.48 -18.31
N PRO A 225 10.17 -0.14 -19.51
CA PRO A 225 9.40 0.37 -20.63
C PRO A 225 7.89 0.29 -20.32
N GLY A 226 7.11 1.22 -20.87
CA GLY A 226 5.65 1.25 -20.66
C GLY A 226 5.22 1.93 -19.36
N ALA A 227 6.04 2.83 -18.81
CA ALA A 227 5.65 3.69 -17.71
C ALA A 227 4.50 4.63 -18.12
N GLY A 228 3.48 4.72 -17.25
CA GLY A 228 2.39 5.69 -17.37
C GLY A 228 2.30 6.52 -16.10
N VAL A 229 1.87 7.78 -16.24
CA VAL A 229 1.56 8.65 -15.11
C VAL A 229 0.14 9.15 -15.27
N SER A 230 -0.67 8.97 -14.22
CA SER A 230 -2.03 9.50 -14.13
C SER A 230 -2.12 10.38 -12.90
N ALA A 231 -2.60 11.61 -13.04
CA ALA A 231 -2.85 12.51 -11.92
C ALA A 231 -4.33 12.42 -11.51
N VAL A 232 -4.58 12.18 -10.23
CA VAL A 232 -5.92 12.19 -9.63
C VAL A 232 -6.05 13.46 -8.81
N ARG A 233 -6.86 14.41 -9.29
CA ARG A 233 -7.05 15.71 -8.66
C ARG A 233 -8.52 15.98 -8.38
N TYR A 234 -8.82 16.40 -7.14
CA TYR A 234 -10.14 16.85 -6.73
C TYR A 234 -10.05 17.64 -5.41
N GLN A 235 -11.17 18.23 -5.00
CA GLN A 235 -11.29 18.90 -3.73
C GLN A 235 -12.20 18.13 -2.78
N LEU A 236 -11.85 18.14 -1.50
CA LEU A 236 -12.66 17.65 -0.39
C LEU A 236 -13.13 18.83 0.45
N ARG A 237 -14.35 18.75 0.93
CA ARG A 237 -14.83 19.65 1.99
C ARG A 237 -14.88 18.83 3.26
N LEU A 238 -13.95 19.09 4.18
CA LEU A 238 -13.75 18.31 5.40
C LEU A 238 -14.18 19.12 6.60
N GLY A 239 -15.05 18.56 7.44
CA GLY A 239 -15.27 19.04 8.80
C GLY A 239 -14.07 18.75 9.70
N HIS A 240 -14.01 19.38 10.85
CA HIS A 240 -12.86 19.26 11.78
C HIS A 240 -12.55 17.81 12.17
N ALA A 241 -13.54 16.94 12.30
CA ALA A 241 -13.33 15.52 12.62
C ALA A 241 -12.57 14.79 11.53
N ASP A 242 -13.01 14.90 10.27
CA ASP A 242 -12.36 14.27 9.11
C ASP A 242 -10.98 14.88 8.85
N LEU A 243 -10.84 16.19 9.06
CA LEU A 243 -9.56 16.90 8.95
C LEU A 243 -8.56 16.39 9.97
N THR A 244 -9.00 16.18 11.23
CA THR A 244 -8.17 15.58 12.27
C THR A 244 -7.72 14.17 11.89
N ASP A 245 -8.63 13.34 11.35
CA ASP A 245 -8.31 11.99 10.89
C ASP A 245 -7.34 12.00 9.71
N LEU A 246 -7.50 12.91 8.75
CA LEU A 246 -6.58 13.08 7.62
C LEU A 246 -5.14 13.35 8.08
N VAL A 247 -4.96 14.25 9.05
CA VAL A 247 -3.62 14.57 9.58
C VAL A 247 -3.09 13.44 10.46
N ALA A 248 -3.95 12.89 11.34
CA ALA A 248 -3.57 11.85 12.28
C ALA A 248 -3.18 10.53 11.60
N MET A 249 -3.68 10.23 10.40
CA MET A 249 -3.29 9.04 9.66
C MET A 249 -1.96 9.18 8.90
N GLY A 250 -1.45 10.42 8.77
CA GLY A 250 -0.27 10.74 7.96
C GLY A 250 1.03 10.79 8.77
N PRO A 251 2.18 10.92 8.11
CA PRO A 251 3.48 10.96 8.77
C PRO A 251 3.66 12.15 9.71
N SER A 252 2.98 13.27 9.46
CA SER A 252 3.02 14.47 10.31
C SER A 252 2.50 14.21 11.73
N ALA A 253 1.62 13.22 11.92
CA ALA A 253 1.11 12.83 13.24
C ALA A 253 2.20 12.36 14.21
N ARG A 254 3.39 11.99 13.72
CA ARG A 254 4.52 11.60 14.58
C ARG A 254 5.23 12.79 15.23
N HIS A 255 4.98 14.00 14.72
CA HIS A 255 5.65 15.23 15.13
C HIS A 255 4.70 16.28 15.73
N ILE A 256 3.39 16.05 15.71
CA ILE A 256 2.38 16.96 16.26
C ILE A 256 1.70 16.25 17.42
N ALA A 257 1.74 16.86 18.61
CA ALA A 257 0.99 16.33 19.75
C ALA A 257 -0.53 16.40 19.49
N ALA A 258 -1.28 15.44 20.00
CA ALA A 258 -2.72 15.34 19.70
C ALA A 258 -3.51 16.58 20.16
N GLY A 259 -3.13 17.18 21.30
CA GLY A 259 -3.72 18.44 21.78
C GLY A 259 -3.45 19.60 20.83
N ASP A 260 -2.18 19.76 20.43
CA ASP A 260 -1.78 20.82 19.48
C ASP A 260 -2.50 20.70 18.14
N LEU A 261 -2.71 19.47 17.67
CA LEU A 261 -3.48 19.22 16.44
C LEU A 261 -4.94 19.68 16.60
N ALA A 262 -5.59 19.33 17.70
CA ALA A 262 -6.97 19.71 17.96
C ALA A 262 -7.14 21.25 18.01
N ASP A 263 -6.25 21.95 18.68
CA ASP A 263 -6.27 23.41 18.78
C ASP A 263 -6.06 24.08 17.40
N ARG A 264 -5.10 23.59 16.62
CA ARG A 264 -4.83 24.09 15.27
C ARG A 264 -6.01 23.85 14.32
N VAL A 265 -6.64 22.68 14.41
CA VAL A 265 -7.82 22.33 13.58
C VAL A 265 -9.00 23.21 13.99
N ALA A 266 -9.24 23.42 15.29
CA ALA A 266 -10.33 24.29 15.76
C ALA A 266 -10.21 25.77 15.33
N ALA A 267 -8.98 26.23 15.03
CA ALA A 267 -8.72 27.56 14.51
C ALA A 267 -9.02 27.73 13.01
N LEU A 268 -9.30 26.65 12.29
CA LEU A 268 -9.63 26.68 10.86
C LEU A 268 -11.14 26.83 10.63
N PRO A 269 -11.57 27.28 9.44
CA PRO A 269 -12.97 27.24 9.04
C PRO A 269 -13.54 25.81 9.13
N ASP A 270 -14.85 25.69 9.34
CA ASP A 270 -15.55 24.41 9.30
C ASP A 270 -16.73 24.48 8.32
N PRO A 271 -16.70 23.80 7.18
CA PRO A 271 -15.66 22.90 6.66
C PRO A 271 -14.47 23.60 5.99
N VAL A 272 -13.32 22.92 5.95
CA VAL A 272 -12.13 23.31 5.16
C VAL A 272 -12.18 22.66 3.79
N THR A 273 -11.86 23.41 2.74
CA THR A 273 -11.61 22.86 1.40
C THR A 273 -10.15 22.42 1.31
N VAL A 274 -9.92 21.16 0.93
CA VAL A 274 -8.60 20.52 0.87
C VAL A 274 -8.38 19.91 -0.51
N THR A 275 -7.28 20.26 -1.16
CA THR A 275 -6.90 19.69 -2.45
C THR A 275 -6.31 18.29 -2.25
N VAL A 276 -6.89 17.30 -2.94
CA VAL A 276 -6.27 16.01 -3.17
C VAL A 276 -5.58 16.07 -4.54
N ASP A 277 -4.28 15.83 -4.54
CA ASP A 277 -3.45 15.74 -5.74
C ASP A 277 -2.54 14.54 -5.59
N VAL A 278 -2.79 13.49 -6.36
CA VAL A 278 -2.07 12.22 -6.26
C VAL A 278 -1.61 11.79 -7.64
N GLU A 279 -0.31 11.56 -7.79
CA GLU A 279 0.25 10.94 -8.97
C GLU A 279 0.24 9.42 -8.81
N VAL A 280 -0.42 8.72 -9.74
CA VAL A 280 -0.40 7.27 -9.86
C VAL A 280 0.50 6.89 -11.01
N ARG A 281 1.65 6.31 -10.70
CA ARG A 281 2.65 5.87 -11.68
C ARG A 281 2.55 4.37 -11.87
N SER A 282 2.54 3.93 -13.12
CA SER A 282 2.53 2.51 -13.46
C SER A 282 3.77 2.14 -14.28
N TYR A 283 4.32 0.98 -14.01
CA TYR A 283 5.50 0.44 -14.65
C TYR A 283 5.24 -1.02 -15.04
N ARG A 284 5.63 -1.42 -16.23
CA ARG A 284 5.51 -2.81 -16.68
C ARG A 284 6.76 -3.19 -17.45
N GLU A 285 7.35 -4.30 -17.10
CA GLU A 285 8.42 -4.88 -17.90
C GLU A 285 7.81 -5.52 -19.16
N LEU A 286 8.17 -4.99 -20.33
CA LEU A 286 7.77 -5.57 -21.61
C LEU A 286 8.91 -6.40 -22.14
N PRO A 287 8.73 -7.70 -22.46
CA PRO A 287 9.75 -8.51 -23.07
C PRO A 287 10.25 -7.86 -24.37
N GLY A 288 11.58 -7.58 -24.46
CA GLY A 288 12.23 -7.08 -25.68
C GLY A 288 11.97 -5.62 -26.07
N ALA A 289 11.41 -4.79 -25.21
CA ALA A 289 11.12 -3.38 -25.52
C ALA A 289 12.29 -2.45 -25.19
N ALA A 290 12.71 -1.64 -26.16
CA ALA A 290 13.55 -0.47 -25.94
C ALA A 290 12.78 0.61 -25.13
N ARG A 291 13.51 1.47 -24.41
CA ARG A 291 12.94 2.59 -23.63
C ARG A 291 11.94 3.37 -24.49
N ARG A 292 10.70 3.49 -24.04
CA ARG A 292 9.65 4.30 -24.67
C ARG A 292 9.26 5.47 -23.77
N ASP A 293 8.70 6.51 -24.40
CA ASP A 293 8.26 7.73 -23.75
C ASP A 293 7.15 7.47 -22.72
N VAL A 294 7.15 8.27 -21.65
CA VAL A 294 6.16 8.20 -20.56
C VAL A 294 4.85 8.85 -21.03
N HIS A 295 3.77 8.09 -21.05
CA HIS A 295 2.42 8.64 -21.29
C HIS A 295 1.90 9.34 -20.05
N TYR A 296 1.44 10.60 -20.21
CA TYR A 296 0.85 11.42 -19.16
C TYR A 296 -0.67 11.53 -19.36
N GLU A 297 -1.45 11.10 -18.38
CA GLU A 297 -2.91 11.20 -18.38
C GLU A 297 -3.37 11.92 -17.11
N ILE A 298 -4.19 12.98 -17.25
CA ILE A 298 -4.76 13.71 -16.12
C ILE A 298 -6.22 13.35 -15.99
N ILE A 299 -6.59 12.76 -14.86
CA ILE A 299 -7.96 12.41 -14.51
C ILE A 299 -8.50 13.54 -13.60
N TYR A 300 -9.36 14.40 -14.16
CA TYR A 300 -10.12 15.37 -13.39
C TYR A 300 -11.43 14.73 -12.94
N ILE A 301 -11.65 14.73 -11.63
CA ILE A 301 -12.93 14.32 -11.06
C ILE A 301 -13.70 15.61 -10.74
N GLN A 302 -14.74 15.87 -11.52
CA GLN A 302 -15.69 16.96 -11.21
C GLN A 302 -16.51 16.49 -10.00
N THR A 303 -16.48 17.28 -8.92
CA THR A 303 -17.29 17.09 -7.70
C THR A 303 -18.59 17.86 -7.80
#